data_a372cef42c125d2f5480e484afd0a760
#
_entry.id   a372cef42c125d2f5480e484afd0a760
#
_cell.length_a   1.000
_cell.length_b   1.000
_cell.length_c   1.000
_cell.angle_alpha   90.00
_cell.angle_beta   90.00
_cell.angle_gamma   90.00
#
_symmetry.space_group_name_H-M   'P 1'
#
loop_
_entity.id
_entity.type
_entity.pdbx_description
1 polymer ?
#
loop_
_entity_poly.entity_id
_entity_poly.type
_entity_poly.pdbx_seq_one_letter_code
_entity_poly.pdbx_strand_id
1 'polypeptide(L)'
;MKRLLVCAVALIDSDGRVLMAKRPEGKTFAGLWEFPGGKVEEGERPEAALIRELKEELGIDVTESCLAPLTFASHTYSDFHLLMPLYVCRRWKGIPRGLEGQQLKWVIAKDLRALPMPPADVPLIAHLEELL
;
A
#
# COMPACT_ATOMS: atom_id res chain seq x y z
N MET A 1 -11.52 -18.98 -11.31
CA MET A 1 -11.43 -17.54 -10.94
C MET A 1 -9.99 -17.09 -11.02
N LYS A 2 -9.76 -15.94 -11.62
CA LYS A 2 -8.42 -15.37 -11.73
C LYS A 2 -7.91 -14.93 -10.35
N ARG A 3 -6.64 -15.20 -10.09
CA ARG A 3 -5.96 -14.74 -8.87
C ARG A 3 -5.04 -13.57 -9.20
N LEU A 4 -5.05 -12.56 -8.33
CA LEU A 4 -4.22 -11.39 -8.51
C LEU A 4 -3.36 -11.21 -7.26
N LEU A 5 -2.05 -11.19 -7.46
CA LEU A 5 -1.09 -10.92 -6.39
C LEU A 5 -0.65 -9.46 -6.48
N VAL A 6 -0.95 -8.72 -5.42
CA VAL A 6 -0.60 -7.30 -5.30
C VAL A 6 0.17 -7.14 -3.99
N CYS A 7 1.23 -6.36 -3.98
CA CYS A 7 1.96 -6.05 -2.76
C CYS A 7 1.66 -4.60 -2.34
N ALA A 8 1.66 -4.36 -1.04
CA ALA A 8 1.38 -3.05 -0.49
C ALA A 8 2.28 -2.76 0.71
N VAL A 9 2.44 -1.49 1.05
CA VAL A 9 3.29 -1.08 2.16
C VAL A 9 2.60 -0.02 3.02
N ALA A 10 2.80 -0.13 4.33
CA ALA A 10 2.54 0.95 5.27
C ALA A 10 3.88 1.66 5.52
N LEU A 11 4.10 2.80 4.86
CA LEU A 11 5.23 3.66 5.15
C LEU A 11 4.89 4.42 6.43
N ILE A 12 5.73 4.29 7.45
CA ILE A 12 5.47 4.87 8.77
C ILE A 12 6.56 5.91 9.06
N ASP A 13 6.15 7.15 9.29
CA ASP A 13 7.09 8.23 9.59
C ASP A 13 7.47 8.26 11.08
N SER A 14 8.33 9.21 11.45
CA SER A 14 8.82 9.34 12.82
C SER A 14 7.73 9.69 13.84
N ASP A 15 6.60 10.22 13.36
CA ASP A 15 5.45 10.54 14.22
C ASP A 15 4.42 9.41 14.29
N GLY A 16 4.73 8.26 13.68
CA GLY A 16 3.82 7.13 13.66
C GLY A 16 2.67 7.25 12.68
N ARG A 17 2.76 8.17 11.71
CA ARG A 17 1.74 8.33 10.68
C ARG A 17 2.01 7.42 9.50
N VAL A 18 0.94 6.96 8.88
CA VAL A 18 0.98 6.06 7.73
C VAL A 18 0.67 6.84 6.45
N LEU A 19 1.43 6.61 5.39
CA LEU A 19 1.18 7.25 4.11
C LEU A 19 0.07 6.54 3.35
N MET A 20 -0.98 7.29 3.00
CA MET A 20 -2.07 6.80 2.18
C MET A 20 -2.10 7.56 0.86
N ALA A 21 -2.48 6.88 -0.20
CA ALA A 21 -2.56 7.45 -1.54
C ALA A 21 -4.00 7.34 -2.05
N LYS A 22 -4.53 8.45 -2.57
CA LYS A 22 -5.88 8.50 -3.14
C LYS A 22 -5.79 8.23 -4.64
N ARG A 23 -6.53 7.23 -5.12
CA ARG A 23 -6.52 6.87 -6.53
C ARG A 23 -7.13 8.02 -7.36
N PRO A 24 -6.43 8.42 -8.44
CA PRO A 24 -6.90 9.53 -9.26
C PRO A 24 -8.13 9.17 -10.09
N GLU A 25 -8.80 10.21 -10.62
CA GLU A 25 -9.91 10.03 -11.55
C GLU A 25 -9.47 9.19 -12.76
N GLY A 26 -10.40 8.40 -13.30
CA GLY A 26 -10.14 7.55 -14.46
C GLY A 26 -9.52 6.21 -14.14
N LYS A 27 -9.22 5.93 -12.89
CA LYS A 27 -8.70 4.64 -12.43
C LYS A 27 -9.78 3.84 -11.72
N THR A 28 -9.61 2.51 -11.67
CA THR A 28 -10.47 1.65 -10.84
C THR A 28 -10.35 2.10 -9.39
N PHE A 29 -11.47 2.14 -8.67
CA PHE A 29 -11.54 2.63 -7.30
C PHE A 29 -11.13 4.10 -7.14
N ALA A 30 -11.35 4.93 -8.17
CA ALA A 30 -11.07 6.36 -8.12
C ALA A 30 -11.71 7.00 -6.87
N GLY A 31 -10.95 7.87 -6.21
CA GLY A 31 -11.42 8.56 -5.01
C GLY A 31 -11.24 7.78 -3.72
N LEU A 32 -10.84 6.52 -3.77
CA LEU A 32 -10.57 5.72 -2.57
C LEU A 32 -9.10 5.83 -2.18
N TRP A 33 -8.87 5.78 -0.88
CA TRP A 33 -7.51 5.81 -0.32
C TRP A 33 -6.99 4.40 -0.15
N GLU A 34 -5.73 4.17 -0.49
CA GLU A 34 -5.12 2.84 -0.40
C GLU A 34 -3.68 2.93 0.07
N PHE A 35 -3.15 1.81 0.50
CA PHE A 35 -1.72 1.70 0.79
C PHE A 35 -0.96 1.68 -0.54
N PRO A 36 0.16 2.39 -0.64
CA PRO A 36 0.98 2.34 -1.86
C PRO A 36 1.44 0.92 -2.17
N GLY A 37 1.58 0.61 -3.44
CA GLY A 37 2.02 -0.69 -3.92
C GLY A 37 1.53 -0.95 -5.33
N GLY A 38 1.52 -2.22 -5.72
CA GLY A 38 1.08 -2.57 -7.06
C GLY A 38 1.18 -4.06 -7.34
N LYS A 39 0.90 -4.42 -8.58
CA LYS A 39 0.91 -5.81 -9.01
C LYS A 39 2.30 -6.41 -8.98
N VAL A 40 2.38 -7.66 -8.53
CA VAL A 40 3.59 -8.47 -8.63
C VAL A 40 3.57 -9.11 -10.01
N GLU A 41 4.60 -8.84 -10.80
CA GLU A 41 4.69 -9.38 -12.15
C GLU A 41 5.27 -10.78 -12.12
N GLU A 42 5.05 -11.52 -13.21
CA GLU A 42 5.54 -12.89 -13.33
C GLU A 42 7.07 -12.91 -13.18
N GLY A 43 7.56 -13.86 -12.37
CA GLY A 43 8.98 -13.99 -12.12
C GLY A 43 9.55 -12.99 -11.10
N GLU A 44 8.70 -12.12 -10.58
CA GLU A 44 9.09 -11.09 -9.64
C GLU A 44 8.70 -11.50 -8.22
N ARG A 45 9.60 -11.30 -7.25
CA ARG A 45 9.24 -11.50 -5.85
C ARG A 45 8.42 -10.30 -5.34
N PRO A 46 7.51 -10.49 -4.37
CA PRO A 46 6.71 -9.37 -3.85
C PRO A 46 7.57 -8.19 -3.36
N GLU A 47 8.69 -8.45 -2.69
CA GLU A 47 9.57 -7.38 -2.19
C GLU A 47 10.19 -6.58 -3.35
N ALA A 48 10.61 -7.26 -4.41
CA ALA A 48 11.17 -6.61 -5.58
C ALA A 48 10.10 -5.77 -6.30
N ALA A 49 8.90 -6.31 -6.42
CA ALA A 49 7.77 -5.59 -7.00
C ALA A 49 7.47 -4.32 -6.21
N LEU A 50 7.46 -4.42 -4.88
CA LEU A 50 7.16 -3.29 -4.03
C LEU A 50 8.21 -2.19 -4.16
N ILE A 51 9.49 -2.55 -4.17
CA ILE A 51 10.58 -1.58 -4.36
C ILE A 51 10.42 -0.87 -5.70
N ARG A 52 10.13 -1.61 -6.77
CA ARG A 52 9.91 -1.04 -8.10
C ARG A 52 8.71 -0.09 -8.11
N GLU A 53 7.59 -0.53 -7.56
CA GLU A 53 6.36 0.28 -7.52
C GLU A 53 6.55 1.58 -6.72
N LEU A 54 7.24 1.52 -5.59
CA LEU A 54 7.49 2.71 -4.78
C LEU A 54 8.37 3.72 -5.50
N LYS A 55 9.34 3.24 -6.28
CA LYS A 55 10.16 4.12 -7.12
C LYS A 55 9.33 4.79 -8.19
N GLU A 56 8.51 4.02 -8.89
CA GLU A 56 7.68 4.53 -9.98
C GLU A 56 6.59 5.48 -9.50
N GLU A 57 5.89 5.12 -8.43
CA GLU A 57 4.73 5.86 -7.96
C GLU A 57 5.07 7.04 -7.08
N LEU A 58 6.09 6.91 -6.23
CA LEU A 58 6.39 7.89 -5.18
C LEU A 58 7.79 8.50 -5.29
N GLY A 59 8.65 7.95 -6.13
CA GLY A 59 10.01 8.46 -6.31
C GLY A 59 10.94 8.20 -5.14
N ILE A 60 10.64 7.20 -4.31
CA ILE A 60 11.48 6.86 -3.17
C ILE A 60 12.25 5.57 -3.41
N ASP A 61 13.40 5.45 -2.74
CA ASP A 61 14.23 4.26 -2.79
C ASP A 61 14.14 3.50 -1.47
N VAL A 62 13.78 2.23 -1.56
CA VAL A 62 13.63 1.34 -0.40
C VAL A 62 14.53 0.14 -0.60
N THR A 63 15.25 -0.26 0.44
CA THR A 63 16.01 -1.51 0.42
C THR A 63 15.17 -2.64 0.99
N GLU A 64 15.39 -3.85 0.48
CA GLU A 64 14.59 -5.00 0.89
C GLU A 64 14.65 -5.25 2.40
N SER A 65 15.80 -5.04 3.02
CA SER A 65 15.97 -5.25 4.47
C SER A 65 15.10 -4.34 5.32
N CYS A 66 14.57 -3.26 4.74
CA CYS A 66 13.67 -2.34 5.45
C CYS A 66 12.19 -2.73 5.31
N LEU A 67 11.88 -3.77 4.55
CA LEU A 67 10.52 -4.26 4.38
C LEU A 67 10.25 -5.40 5.36
N ALA A 68 9.39 -5.15 6.33
CA ALA A 68 9.00 -6.16 7.31
C ALA A 68 7.57 -6.63 7.03
N PRO A 69 7.33 -7.93 6.76
CA PRO A 69 5.97 -8.38 6.52
C PRO A 69 5.13 -8.24 7.80
N LEU A 70 3.92 -7.71 7.65
CA LEU A 70 3.01 -7.53 8.78
C LEU A 70 1.83 -8.50 8.70
N THR A 71 1.13 -8.50 7.58
CA THR A 71 -0.09 -9.27 7.40
C THR A 71 -0.39 -9.39 5.92
N PHE A 72 -1.54 -9.93 5.58
CA PHE A 72 -1.99 -9.94 4.19
C PHE A 72 -3.51 -9.80 4.13
N ALA A 73 -4.01 -9.30 3.00
CA ALA A 73 -5.42 -9.28 2.69
C ALA A 73 -5.73 -10.39 1.71
N SER A 74 -6.88 -11.04 1.90
CA SER A 74 -7.41 -12.05 0.99
C SER A 74 -8.86 -11.69 0.75
N HIS A 75 -9.19 -11.27 -0.47
CA HIS A 75 -10.52 -10.75 -0.76
C HIS A 75 -10.97 -11.16 -2.16
N THR A 76 -12.19 -11.66 -2.26
CA THR A 76 -12.79 -12.02 -3.54
C THR A 76 -13.64 -10.87 -4.06
N TYR A 77 -13.22 -10.31 -5.20
CA TYR A 77 -14.04 -9.39 -5.98
C TYR A 77 -14.86 -10.19 -7.00
N SER A 78 -15.72 -9.53 -7.76
CA SER A 78 -16.59 -10.24 -8.72
C SER A 78 -15.82 -11.04 -9.76
N ASP A 79 -14.67 -10.52 -10.23
CA ASP A 79 -13.94 -11.09 -11.35
C ASP A 79 -12.65 -11.80 -10.96
N PHE A 80 -12.17 -11.58 -9.73
CA PHE A 80 -10.88 -12.13 -9.32
C PHE A 80 -10.79 -12.25 -7.80
N HIS A 81 -9.83 -13.04 -7.36
CA HIS A 81 -9.45 -13.14 -5.95
C HIS A 81 -8.14 -12.40 -5.73
N LEU A 82 -8.15 -11.42 -4.82
CA LEU A 82 -6.98 -10.64 -4.49
C LEU A 82 -6.25 -11.25 -3.29
N LEU A 83 -4.94 -11.44 -3.44
CA LEU A 83 -4.04 -11.74 -2.32
C LEU A 83 -3.03 -10.60 -2.25
N MET A 84 -2.98 -9.90 -1.12
CA MET A 84 -2.17 -8.70 -0.99
C MET A 84 -1.39 -8.70 0.32
N PRO A 85 -0.10 -9.09 0.29
CA PRO A 85 0.75 -8.92 1.46
C PRO A 85 0.97 -7.44 1.76
N LEU A 86 0.93 -7.09 3.04
CA LEU A 86 1.22 -5.74 3.51
C LEU A 86 2.51 -5.77 4.31
N TYR A 87 3.45 -4.95 3.89
CA TYR A 87 4.73 -4.75 4.57
C TYR A 87 4.71 -3.45 5.34
N VAL A 88 5.56 -3.34 6.34
CA VAL A 88 5.83 -2.10 7.07
C VAL A 88 7.22 -1.63 6.69
N CYS A 89 7.39 -0.33 6.44
CA CYS A 89 8.68 0.26 6.13
C CYS A 89 8.81 1.59 6.86
N ARG A 90 9.89 1.74 7.65
CA ARG A 90 10.13 2.94 8.43
C ARG A 90 11.33 3.75 7.93
N ARG A 91 12.04 3.25 6.90
CA ARG A 91 13.22 3.90 6.35
C ARG A 91 13.22 3.84 4.84
N TRP A 92 13.45 4.97 4.23
CA TRP A 92 13.56 5.10 2.78
C TRP A 92 14.37 6.34 2.46
N LYS A 93 14.82 6.47 1.20
CA LYS A 93 15.50 7.66 0.70
C LYS A 93 14.55 8.43 -0.19
N GLY A 94 14.53 9.75 -0.05
CA GLY A 94 13.69 10.61 -0.86
C GLY A 94 12.43 11.03 -0.12
N ILE A 95 11.72 11.96 -0.71
CA ILE A 95 10.45 12.47 -0.19
C ILE A 95 9.34 11.92 -1.08
N PRO A 96 8.38 11.17 -0.51
CA PRO A 96 7.29 10.63 -1.32
C PRO A 96 6.51 11.73 -2.03
N ARG A 97 6.26 11.53 -3.32
CA ARG A 97 5.48 12.44 -4.16
C ARG A 97 4.49 11.64 -4.99
N GLY A 98 3.37 12.24 -5.32
CA GLY A 98 2.37 11.60 -6.17
C GLY A 98 2.74 11.70 -7.64
N LEU A 99 3.68 10.89 -8.10
CA LEU A 99 4.21 10.94 -9.46
C LEU A 99 3.21 10.49 -10.53
N GLU A 100 2.11 9.85 -10.12
CA GLU A 100 1.08 9.37 -11.04
C GLU A 100 -0.25 10.11 -10.85
N GLY A 101 -0.19 11.31 -10.32
CA GLY A 101 -1.38 12.13 -10.12
C GLY A 101 -2.18 11.83 -8.87
N GLN A 102 -1.72 10.88 -8.04
CA GLN A 102 -2.41 10.55 -6.79
C GLN A 102 -2.12 11.60 -5.72
N GLN A 103 -3.12 11.83 -4.86
CA GLN A 103 -2.94 12.64 -3.67
C GLN A 103 -2.34 11.79 -2.58
N LEU A 104 -1.50 12.39 -1.73
CA LEU A 104 -0.89 11.70 -0.60
C LEU A 104 -1.33 12.35 0.70
N LYS A 105 -1.46 11.53 1.75
CA LYS A 105 -1.84 12.01 3.07
C LYS A 105 -1.17 11.14 4.13
N TRP A 106 -0.54 11.78 5.11
CA TRP A 106 -0.01 11.10 6.29
C TRP A 106 -1.10 11.04 7.35
N VAL A 107 -1.43 9.83 7.81
CA VAL A 107 -2.60 9.59 8.67
C VAL A 107 -2.19 8.77 9.88
N ILE A 108 -2.58 9.21 11.07
CA ILE A 108 -2.37 8.39 12.27
C ILE A 108 -3.35 7.21 12.27
N ALA A 109 -2.95 6.10 12.89
CA ALA A 109 -3.71 4.86 12.80
C ALA A 109 -5.18 5.00 13.19
N LYS A 110 -5.46 5.76 14.24
CA LYS A 110 -6.85 5.95 14.72
C LYS A 110 -7.75 6.65 13.72
N ASP A 111 -7.18 7.37 12.74
CA ASP A 111 -7.95 8.12 11.75
C ASP A 111 -8.10 7.35 10.42
N LEU A 112 -7.45 6.19 10.28
CA LEU A 112 -7.52 5.41 9.04
C LEU A 112 -8.95 4.98 8.70
N ARG A 113 -9.75 4.64 9.71
CA ARG A 113 -11.12 4.16 9.48
C ARG A 113 -12.05 5.23 8.94
N ALA A 114 -11.66 6.51 9.02
CA ALA A 114 -12.43 7.61 8.45
C ALA A 114 -12.22 7.75 6.94
N LEU A 115 -11.22 7.08 6.37
CA LEU A 115 -10.93 7.17 4.95
C LEU A 115 -11.73 6.12 4.18
N PRO A 116 -12.35 6.49 3.05
CA PRO A 116 -12.94 5.48 2.17
C PRO A 116 -11.84 4.67 1.50
N MET A 117 -11.91 3.35 1.59
CA MET A 117 -10.89 2.42 1.08
C MET A 117 -11.51 1.31 0.26
N PRO A 118 -10.75 0.69 -0.66
CA PRO A 118 -11.18 -0.56 -1.27
C PRO A 118 -11.45 -1.61 -0.21
N PRO A 119 -12.43 -2.49 -0.41
CA PRO A 119 -12.80 -3.50 0.59
C PRO A 119 -11.64 -4.34 1.11
N ALA A 120 -10.66 -4.67 0.25
CA ALA A 120 -9.52 -5.49 0.65
C ALA A 120 -8.59 -4.80 1.65
N ASP A 121 -8.54 -3.45 1.64
CA ASP A 121 -7.64 -2.69 2.49
C ASP A 121 -8.20 -2.52 3.91
N VAL A 122 -9.51 -2.50 4.06
CA VAL A 122 -10.16 -2.21 5.35
C VAL A 122 -9.71 -3.14 6.47
N PRO A 123 -9.65 -4.47 6.29
CA PRO A 123 -9.22 -5.38 7.37
C PRO A 123 -7.78 -5.16 7.83
N LEU A 124 -6.95 -4.53 7.00
CA LEU A 124 -5.55 -4.30 7.35
C LEU A 124 -5.38 -3.24 8.44
N ILE A 125 -6.37 -2.37 8.60
CA ILE A 125 -6.33 -1.28 9.59
C ILE A 125 -6.16 -1.81 11.00
N ALA A 126 -6.86 -2.90 11.36
CA ALA A 126 -6.77 -3.47 12.71
C ALA A 126 -5.33 -3.84 13.08
N HIS A 127 -4.57 -4.37 12.14
CA HIS A 127 -3.18 -4.74 12.37
C HIS A 127 -2.30 -3.51 12.62
N LEU A 128 -2.57 -2.42 11.92
CA LEU A 128 -1.83 -1.17 12.12
C LEU A 128 -2.22 -0.50 13.44
N GLU A 129 -3.47 -0.60 13.84
CA GLU A 129 -3.93 -0.07 15.14
C GLU A 129 -3.22 -0.77 16.29
N GLU A 130 -2.98 -2.08 16.17
CA GLU A 130 -2.25 -2.82 17.18
C GLU A 130 -0.75 -2.50 17.17
N LEU A 131 -0.18 -2.28 16.00
CA LEU A 131 1.24 -2.00 15.84
C LEU A 131 1.61 -0.59 16.31
N LEU A 132 0.75 0.37 16.07
CA LEU A 132 0.98 1.81 16.32
C LEU A 132 0.12 2.38 17.49
#